data_f50c222670591986bb9635aa9693639d
#
_entry.id   f50c222670591986bb9635aa9693639d
#
_cell.length_a   1.000
_cell.length_b   1.000
_cell.length_c   1.000
_cell.angle_alpha   90.00
_cell.angle_beta   90.00
_cell.angle_gamma   90.00
#
_symmetry.space_group_name_H-M   'P 1'
#
loop_
_entity.id
_entity.type
_entity.pdbx_description
1 polymer ?
#
loop_
_entity_poly.entity_id
_entity_poly.type
_entity_poly.pdbx_seq_one_letter_code
_entity_poly.pdbx_strand_id
1 'polypeptide(L)'
;MVLIITAGSISGCLSQSEEKISDEEEDLTPLRINHIQVKGTHNSYHLAPIGPTIRAYDYSHDPLDIQAEEQGVRQFEIDVWWDARGQLYVYHNQYDLRSNCITLEECLTTLLDWSNQNQEHVPFMIWIEPKEWIEQSTDNTVVIDLQNMLENIEQEIIQYWPRNKTITPDDVRDGSETLSKAITENGWPLLDDSRGKAMFILLSSGDLRQSYHEKYPGLNGSRMFTMSEPGSSEAAIFSDTDPIGNGDEIEALVRDGFIVRSRADNAEDGEADNNDTTRLEAAISVGAHSISTDYPEEVDGIEYWVEIPEGNPVACNPISAPIDCTPERVESLSE
;
A
#
# COMPACT_ATOMS: atom_id res chain seq x y z
N MET A 1 -68.63 6.47 71.98
CA MET A 1 -67.64 7.52 71.64
C MET A 1 -66.58 6.86 70.82
N VAL A 2 -66.72 6.94 69.52
CA VAL A 2 -65.80 6.28 68.52
C VAL A 2 -64.95 7.36 67.88
N LEU A 3 -63.68 7.24 68.04
CA LEU A 3 -62.70 8.18 67.49
C LEU A 3 -62.24 7.67 66.11
N ILE A 4 -62.54 8.43 65.09
CA ILE A 4 -62.07 8.14 63.70
C ILE A 4 -60.81 8.95 63.48
N ILE A 5 -59.66 8.24 63.18
CA ILE A 5 -58.42 8.84 62.83
C ILE A 5 -58.30 8.72 61.26
N THR A 6 -58.29 9.85 60.57
CA THR A 6 -58.07 9.94 59.13
C THR A 6 -56.59 10.05 58.89
N ALA A 7 -56.04 9.06 58.21
CA ALA A 7 -54.67 9.11 57.70
C ALA A 7 -54.63 9.87 56.37
N GLY A 8 -53.90 10.98 56.31
CA GLY A 8 -53.61 11.73 55.09
C GLY A 8 -52.40 11.13 54.36
N SER A 9 -52.60 10.68 53.14
CA SER A 9 -51.57 10.25 52.28
C SER A 9 -50.92 11.47 51.56
N ILE A 10 -49.66 11.72 51.84
CA ILE A 10 -48.86 12.70 51.09
C ILE A 10 -48.24 11.93 49.91
N SER A 11 -48.75 12.22 48.72
CA SER A 11 -48.15 11.72 47.44
C SER A 11 -47.05 12.70 47.02
N GLY A 12 -45.80 12.31 47.28
CA GLY A 12 -44.65 13.04 46.78
C GLY A 12 -44.37 12.60 45.35
N CYS A 13 -44.54 13.48 44.34
CA CYS A 13 -44.01 13.32 43.00
C CYS A 13 -42.50 13.48 43.05
N LEU A 14 -41.77 12.37 42.92
CA LEU A 14 -40.39 12.39 42.56
C LEU A 14 -40.34 12.62 41.03
N SER A 15 -39.99 13.83 40.59
CA SER A 15 -39.58 14.08 39.22
C SER A 15 -38.19 13.47 39.03
N GLN A 16 -38.11 12.32 38.36
CA GLN A 16 -36.87 11.87 37.79
C GLN A 16 -36.52 12.81 36.62
N SER A 17 -35.52 13.64 36.80
CA SER A 17 -34.81 14.28 35.68
C SER A 17 -34.11 13.15 34.93
N GLU A 18 -34.63 12.74 33.79
CA GLU A 18 -33.87 12.03 32.78
C GLU A 18 -32.76 12.99 32.34
N GLU A 19 -31.53 12.72 32.80
CA GLU A 19 -30.34 13.24 32.14
C GLU A 19 -30.37 12.70 30.70
N LYS A 20 -30.73 13.56 29.75
CA LYS A 20 -30.38 13.36 28.36
C LYS A 20 -28.87 13.33 28.30
N ILE A 21 -28.29 12.12 28.23
CA ILE A 21 -26.96 11.92 27.65
C ILE A 21 -27.13 12.42 26.23
N SER A 22 -26.64 13.62 25.96
CA SER A 22 -26.39 14.05 24.58
C SER A 22 -25.26 13.15 24.09
N ASP A 23 -25.55 12.23 23.20
CA ASP A 23 -24.53 11.69 22.30
C ASP A 23 -24.02 12.91 21.52
N GLU A 24 -23.02 13.61 22.04
CA GLU A 24 -22.18 14.46 21.25
C GLU A 24 -21.42 13.46 20.36
N GLU A 25 -21.81 13.31 19.09
CA GLU A 25 -20.95 12.73 18.07
C GLU A 25 -19.66 13.53 18.15
N GLU A 26 -18.60 12.92 18.64
CA GLU A 26 -17.26 13.53 18.56
C GLU A 26 -17.04 13.83 17.08
N ASP A 27 -16.78 15.09 16.77
CA ASP A 27 -16.47 15.57 15.41
C ASP A 27 -15.06 15.10 15.04
N LEU A 28 -14.94 13.81 14.67
CA LEU A 28 -13.69 13.13 14.42
C LEU A 28 -13.03 13.70 13.13
N THR A 29 -11.72 13.89 13.17
CA THR A 29 -10.97 14.34 12.00
C THR A 29 -11.05 13.30 10.87
N PRO A 30 -11.52 13.65 9.66
CA PRO A 30 -11.56 12.69 8.55
C PRO A 30 -10.18 12.13 8.21
N LEU A 31 -10.08 10.81 8.13
CA LEU A 31 -8.82 10.15 7.74
C LEU A 31 -8.59 10.26 6.24
N ARG A 32 -7.32 10.32 5.86
CA ARG A 32 -6.86 10.35 4.47
C ARG A 32 -5.96 9.14 4.18
N ILE A 33 -5.72 8.84 2.92
CA ILE A 33 -4.90 7.70 2.49
C ILE A 33 -3.49 7.72 3.11
N ASN A 34 -2.90 8.91 3.28
CA ASN A 34 -1.58 9.06 3.89
C ASN A 34 -1.59 9.12 5.43
N HIS A 35 -2.71 8.82 6.08
CA HIS A 35 -2.78 8.73 7.54
C HIS A 35 -2.60 7.31 8.08
N ILE A 36 -2.26 6.36 7.21
CA ILE A 36 -2.14 4.95 7.57
C ILE A 36 -0.76 4.38 7.24
N GLN A 37 -0.39 3.32 7.96
CA GLN A 37 0.71 2.42 7.63
C GLN A 37 0.16 1.05 7.30
N VAL A 38 0.71 0.40 6.28
CA VAL A 38 0.29 -0.93 5.82
C VAL A 38 1.48 -1.86 5.67
N LYS A 39 1.23 -3.15 5.90
CA LYS A 39 2.15 -4.21 5.56
C LYS A 39 2.17 -4.41 4.04
N GLY A 40 3.37 -4.60 3.49
CA GLY A 40 3.58 -4.93 2.09
C GLY A 40 4.46 -6.15 1.91
N THR A 41 4.45 -6.72 0.72
CA THR A 41 5.39 -7.74 0.31
C THR A 41 6.31 -7.22 -0.80
N HIS A 42 7.57 -7.62 -0.74
CA HIS A 42 8.54 -7.43 -1.80
C HIS A 42 8.45 -8.62 -2.76
N ASN A 43 8.46 -8.40 -4.07
CA ASN A 43 8.25 -9.45 -5.06
C ASN A 43 7.05 -10.36 -4.70
N SER A 44 5.88 -9.80 -4.53
CA SER A 44 4.69 -10.45 -3.93
C SER A 44 4.26 -11.75 -4.62
N TYR A 45 4.67 -11.95 -5.86
CA TYR A 45 4.43 -13.13 -6.70
C TYR A 45 5.45 -14.26 -6.46
N HIS A 46 6.56 -14.01 -5.73
CA HIS A 46 7.76 -14.84 -5.72
C HIS A 46 7.56 -16.21 -5.04
N LEU A 47 8.12 -17.23 -5.67
CA LEU A 47 8.24 -18.59 -5.13
C LEU A 47 9.70 -19.05 -5.23
N ALA A 48 10.30 -19.46 -4.13
CA ALA A 48 11.69 -19.92 -4.10
C ALA A 48 12.00 -20.96 -5.20
N PRO A 49 13.16 -20.87 -5.85
CA PRO A 49 13.61 -21.85 -6.85
C PRO A 49 13.63 -23.29 -6.27
N ILE A 50 13.42 -24.28 -7.13
CA ILE A 50 13.51 -25.71 -6.71
C ILE A 50 14.97 -26.11 -6.62
N GLY A 51 15.45 -26.44 -5.43
CA GLY A 51 16.83 -26.90 -5.18
C GLY A 51 17.69 -25.84 -4.51
N PRO A 52 19.02 -26.00 -4.51
CA PRO A 52 19.91 -25.04 -3.87
C PRO A 52 19.80 -23.66 -4.52
N THR A 53 19.61 -22.64 -3.70
CA THR A 53 19.49 -21.26 -4.12
C THR A 53 20.34 -20.32 -3.26
N ILE A 54 20.45 -19.07 -3.63
CA ILE A 54 21.07 -18.02 -2.80
C ILE A 54 20.03 -17.47 -1.85
N ARG A 55 20.49 -16.89 -0.74
CA ARG A 55 19.60 -16.37 0.32
C ARG A 55 18.56 -15.37 -0.20
N ALA A 56 18.95 -14.51 -1.13
CA ALA A 56 18.07 -13.50 -1.73
C ALA A 56 16.86 -14.09 -2.49
N TYR A 57 16.88 -15.39 -2.83
CA TYR A 57 15.78 -16.09 -3.52
C TYR A 57 15.16 -17.21 -2.68
N ASP A 58 15.61 -17.36 -1.42
CA ASP A 58 15.20 -18.46 -0.54
C ASP A 58 14.00 -18.07 0.34
N TYR A 59 12.95 -17.56 -0.29
CA TYR A 59 11.65 -17.28 0.33
C TYR A 59 10.52 -17.55 -0.66
N SER A 60 9.32 -17.71 -0.17
CA SER A 60 8.12 -17.88 -1.01
C SER A 60 6.96 -17.12 -0.39
N HIS A 61 6.15 -16.52 -1.23
CA HIS A 61 4.89 -15.92 -0.83
C HIS A 61 3.71 -16.81 -1.19
N ASP A 62 2.66 -16.75 -0.40
CA ASP A 62 1.36 -17.30 -0.73
C ASP A 62 0.73 -16.57 -1.93
N PRO A 63 -0.32 -17.11 -2.56
CA PRO A 63 -1.11 -16.41 -3.56
C PRO A 63 -1.55 -15.03 -3.06
N LEU A 64 -1.66 -14.05 -3.98
CA LEU A 64 -1.89 -12.64 -3.63
C LEU A 64 -3.18 -12.40 -2.83
N ASP A 65 -4.22 -13.17 -3.07
CA ASP A 65 -5.49 -13.13 -2.32
C ASP A 65 -5.31 -13.66 -0.88
N ILE A 66 -4.51 -14.70 -0.68
CA ILE A 66 -4.17 -15.22 0.65
C ILE A 66 -3.31 -14.19 1.42
N GLN A 67 -2.34 -13.57 0.76
CA GLN A 67 -1.58 -12.48 1.36
C GLN A 67 -2.50 -11.34 1.83
N ALA A 68 -3.50 -10.98 1.03
CA ALA A 68 -4.47 -9.94 1.39
C ALA A 68 -5.40 -10.35 2.54
N GLU A 69 -5.91 -11.59 2.51
CA GLU A 69 -6.91 -12.11 3.45
C GLU A 69 -6.30 -12.50 4.79
N GLU A 70 -5.28 -13.36 4.77
CA GLU A 70 -4.77 -14.01 5.96
C GLU A 70 -3.56 -13.29 6.57
N GLN A 71 -2.71 -12.69 5.69
CA GLN A 71 -1.48 -12.03 6.12
C GLN A 71 -1.62 -10.51 6.29
N GLY A 72 -2.77 -9.94 5.92
CA GLY A 72 -3.04 -8.50 6.06
C GLY A 72 -2.22 -7.60 5.14
N VAL A 73 -1.76 -8.13 3.99
CA VAL A 73 -0.97 -7.35 3.02
C VAL A 73 -1.86 -6.38 2.25
N ARG A 74 -1.42 -5.11 2.16
CA ARG A 74 -2.10 -4.04 1.42
C ARG A 74 -1.19 -3.34 0.42
N GLN A 75 0.09 -3.69 0.39
CA GLN A 75 1.03 -3.26 -0.65
C GLN A 75 1.63 -4.49 -1.34
N PHE A 76 1.60 -4.50 -2.66
CA PHE A 76 2.12 -5.55 -3.52
C PHE A 76 3.15 -5.01 -4.49
N GLU A 77 4.16 -5.82 -4.83
CA GLU A 77 5.17 -5.51 -5.83
C GLU A 77 5.18 -6.61 -6.88
N ILE A 78 5.07 -6.23 -8.15
CA ILE A 78 4.92 -7.12 -9.29
C ILE A 78 5.96 -6.77 -10.36
N ASP A 79 6.93 -7.65 -10.58
CA ASP A 79 7.93 -7.53 -11.65
C ASP A 79 7.35 -8.00 -12.96
N VAL A 80 7.43 -7.16 -13.97
CA VAL A 80 6.79 -7.41 -15.26
C VAL A 80 7.82 -7.50 -16.37
N TRP A 81 7.81 -8.62 -17.08
CA TRP A 81 8.60 -8.88 -18.27
C TRP A 81 7.72 -8.88 -19.51
N TRP A 82 8.19 -8.24 -20.56
CA TRP A 82 7.47 -8.14 -21.82
C TRP A 82 8.11 -9.05 -22.88
N ASP A 83 7.32 -9.91 -23.53
CA ASP A 83 7.77 -10.67 -24.67
C ASP A 83 7.49 -9.97 -25.99
N ALA A 84 8.11 -10.45 -27.08
CA ALA A 84 7.95 -9.87 -28.42
C ALA A 84 6.52 -9.96 -29.00
N ARG A 85 5.59 -10.62 -28.32
CA ARG A 85 4.17 -10.71 -28.71
C ARG A 85 3.29 -9.76 -27.91
N GLY A 86 3.87 -9.02 -26.96
CA GLY A 86 3.17 -8.10 -26.09
C GLY A 86 2.57 -8.74 -24.83
N GLN A 87 2.89 -10.03 -24.54
CA GLN A 87 2.46 -10.68 -23.31
C GLN A 87 3.32 -10.21 -22.14
N LEU A 88 2.68 -9.86 -21.03
CA LEU A 88 3.30 -9.43 -19.79
C LEU A 88 3.39 -10.60 -18.81
N TYR A 89 4.61 -11.09 -18.58
CA TYR A 89 4.91 -12.18 -17.65
C TYR A 89 5.42 -11.65 -16.33
N VAL A 90 5.17 -12.40 -15.25
CA VAL A 90 5.55 -12.02 -13.89
C VAL A 90 6.52 -13.05 -13.32
N TYR A 91 7.77 -12.65 -13.16
CA TYR A 91 8.84 -13.39 -12.49
C TYR A 91 10.02 -12.45 -12.19
N HIS A 92 10.93 -12.85 -11.28
CA HIS A 92 12.00 -11.97 -10.83
C HIS A 92 13.10 -11.79 -11.90
N ASN A 93 13.73 -12.87 -12.36
CA ASN A 93 14.75 -12.84 -13.40
C ASN A 93 14.93 -14.22 -14.06
N GLN A 94 15.82 -14.31 -15.06
CA GLN A 94 16.07 -15.55 -15.83
C GLN A 94 16.51 -16.77 -15.00
N TYR A 95 16.99 -16.59 -13.77
CA TYR A 95 17.42 -17.66 -12.88
C TYR A 95 16.38 -17.95 -11.78
N ASP A 96 15.37 -17.10 -11.71
CA ASP A 96 14.33 -17.10 -10.68
C ASP A 96 12.98 -16.83 -11.35
N LEU A 97 12.41 -17.88 -11.93
CA LEU A 97 11.25 -17.83 -12.82
C LEU A 97 9.94 -18.23 -12.15
N ARG A 98 9.99 -18.64 -10.87
CA ARG A 98 8.78 -19.13 -10.22
C ARG A 98 7.92 -17.99 -9.70
N SER A 99 6.63 -18.11 -9.96
CA SER A 99 5.63 -17.10 -9.60
C SER A 99 4.33 -17.76 -9.18
N ASN A 100 3.61 -17.16 -8.24
CA ASN A 100 2.25 -17.57 -7.86
C ASN A 100 1.17 -16.98 -8.77
N CYS A 101 1.52 -15.98 -9.61
CA CYS A 101 0.71 -15.49 -10.72
C CYS A 101 1.62 -15.26 -11.94
N ILE A 102 1.43 -16.02 -13.03
CA ILE A 102 2.39 -16.12 -14.15
C ILE A 102 2.34 -14.90 -15.08
N THR A 103 1.19 -14.20 -15.14
CA THR A 103 0.97 -13.02 -15.99
C THR A 103 0.45 -11.86 -15.16
N LEU A 104 0.64 -10.63 -15.67
CA LEU A 104 0.08 -9.45 -15.00
C LEU A 104 -1.45 -9.54 -14.91
N GLU A 105 -2.13 -10.05 -15.95
CA GLU A 105 -3.57 -10.34 -15.93
C GLU A 105 -3.97 -11.21 -14.73
N GLU A 106 -3.25 -12.34 -14.51
CA GLU A 106 -3.54 -13.24 -13.39
C GLU A 106 -3.35 -12.55 -12.04
N CYS A 107 -2.28 -11.79 -11.86
CA CYS A 107 -2.03 -11.05 -10.62
C CYS A 107 -3.13 -10.02 -10.35
N LEU A 108 -3.47 -9.21 -11.38
CA LEU A 108 -4.49 -8.16 -11.26
C LEU A 108 -5.88 -8.73 -11.00
N THR A 109 -6.26 -9.81 -11.70
CA THR A 109 -7.58 -10.43 -11.50
C THR A 109 -7.71 -11.09 -10.14
N THR A 110 -6.65 -11.75 -9.64
CA THR A 110 -6.64 -12.33 -8.29
C THR A 110 -6.89 -11.26 -7.22
N LEU A 111 -6.16 -10.14 -7.27
CA LEU A 111 -6.33 -9.04 -6.32
C LEU A 111 -7.69 -8.34 -6.47
N LEU A 112 -8.18 -8.15 -7.71
CA LEU A 112 -9.48 -7.54 -7.95
C LEU A 112 -10.63 -8.41 -7.43
N ASP A 113 -10.55 -9.72 -7.63
CA ASP A 113 -11.58 -10.66 -7.17
C ASP A 113 -11.66 -10.66 -5.64
N TRP A 114 -10.54 -10.62 -4.95
CA TRP A 114 -10.49 -10.43 -3.50
C TRP A 114 -11.07 -9.07 -3.09
N SER A 115 -10.65 -7.98 -3.72
CA SER A 115 -11.16 -6.61 -3.47
C SER A 115 -12.67 -6.48 -3.68
N ASN A 116 -13.25 -7.23 -4.63
CA ASN A 116 -14.69 -7.23 -4.87
C ASN A 116 -15.48 -7.88 -3.72
N GLN A 117 -14.86 -8.81 -3.00
CA GLN A 117 -15.46 -9.50 -1.86
C GLN A 117 -15.24 -8.74 -0.55
N ASN A 118 -14.22 -7.88 -0.48
CA ASN A 118 -13.76 -7.17 0.71
C ASN A 118 -13.74 -5.64 0.49
N GLN A 119 -14.88 -5.03 0.13
CA GLN A 119 -14.94 -3.66 -0.37
C GLN A 119 -14.55 -2.57 0.66
N GLU A 120 -14.47 -2.92 1.94
CA GLU A 120 -14.10 -1.98 3.01
C GLU A 120 -12.57 -1.91 3.25
N HIS A 121 -11.76 -2.69 2.52
CA HIS A 121 -10.31 -2.66 2.67
C HIS A 121 -9.74 -1.28 2.31
N VAL A 122 -8.64 -0.87 2.99
CA VAL A 122 -7.92 0.35 2.61
C VAL A 122 -7.31 0.20 1.20
N PRO A 123 -7.03 1.29 0.48
CA PRO A 123 -6.51 1.20 -0.87
C PRO A 123 -5.28 0.31 -0.99
N PHE A 124 -5.28 -0.62 -1.95
CA PHE A 124 -4.08 -1.33 -2.33
C PHE A 124 -3.05 -0.39 -2.95
N MET A 125 -1.78 -0.58 -2.63
CA MET A 125 -0.64 0.04 -3.28
C MET A 125 0.06 -1.03 -4.14
N ILE A 126 -0.19 -1.02 -5.45
CA ILE A 126 0.36 -2.02 -6.38
C ILE A 126 1.51 -1.40 -7.15
N TRP A 127 2.73 -1.81 -6.79
CA TRP A 127 3.96 -1.38 -7.44
C TRP A 127 4.25 -2.30 -8.63
N ILE A 128 4.40 -1.71 -9.80
CA ILE A 128 4.74 -2.41 -11.03
C ILE A 128 6.18 -2.08 -11.38
N GLU A 129 7.05 -3.09 -11.38
CA GLU A 129 8.44 -2.95 -11.78
C GLU A 129 8.68 -3.55 -13.18
N PRO A 130 8.74 -2.73 -14.24
CA PRO A 130 9.09 -3.22 -15.56
C PRO A 130 10.54 -3.68 -15.60
N LYS A 131 10.78 -4.92 -15.99
CA LYS A 131 12.11 -5.50 -16.13
C LYS A 131 12.56 -5.44 -17.58
N GLU A 132 13.79 -4.98 -17.81
CA GLU A 132 14.39 -4.89 -19.13
C GLU A 132 15.33 -6.07 -19.38
N TRP A 133 15.12 -6.82 -20.47
CA TRP A 133 16.14 -7.70 -21.00
C TRP A 133 17.22 -6.88 -21.71
N ILE A 134 18.39 -6.77 -21.09
CA ILE A 134 19.60 -6.47 -21.84
C ILE A 134 20.08 -7.80 -22.40
N GLU A 135 19.49 -8.27 -23.50
CA GLU A 135 20.18 -9.27 -24.31
C GLU A 135 21.45 -8.64 -24.86
N GLN A 136 22.58 -8.98 -24.25
CA GLN A 136 23.87 -8.88 -24.91
C GLN A 136 23.91 -9.94 -26.04
N SER A 137 23.07 -9.79 -27.02
CA SER A 137 23.21 -10.48 -28.29
C SER A 137 24.33 -9.78 -29.04
N THR A 138 25.35 -10.54 -29.35
CA THR A 138 26.58 -10.09 -30.04
C THR A 138 26.34 -9.60 -31.48
N ASP A 139 25.08 -9.52 -31.95
CA ASP A 139 24.81 -9.15 -33.36
C ASP A 139 23.46 -8.44 -33.63
N ASN A 140 22.56 -8.26 -32.66
CA ASN A 140 21.38 -7.45 -32.84
C ASN A 140 20.99 -6.82 -31.49
N THR A 141 21.12 -5.51 -31.41
CA THR A 141 20.51 -4.72 -30.34
C THR A 141 19.00 -4.85 -30.50
N VAL A 142 18.37 -5.68 -29.69
CA VAL A 142 16.92 -5.58 -29.48
C VAL A 142 16.73 -4.26 -28.75
N VAL A 143 16.36 -3.22 -29.49
CA VAL A 143 15.89 -1.97 -28.90
C VAL A 143 14.56 -2.33 -28.25
N ILE A 144 14.57 -2.46 -26.92
CA ILE A 144 13.31 -2.56 -26.16
C ILE A 144 12.57 -1.25 -26.42
N ASP A 145 11.41 -1.35 -27.01
CA ASP A 145 10.53 -0.21 -27.18
C ASP A 145 9.84 0.04 -25.83
N LEU A 146 10.51 0.83 -24.96
CA LEU A 146 10.07 1.16 -23.61
C LEU A 146 8.66 1.78 -23.60
N GLN A 147 8.34 2.56 -24.63
CA GLN A 147 7.01 3.15 -24.73
C GLN A 147 5.93 2.10 -24.96
N ASN A 148 6.18 1.14 -25.86
CA ASN A 148 5.24 0.04 -26.10
C ASN A 148 5.09 -0.86 -24.88
N MET A 149 6.15 -1.13 -24.12
CA MET A 149 6.10 -1.89 -22.88
C MET A 149 5.21 -1.19 -21.85
N LEU A 150 5.47 0.09 -21.58
CA LEU A 150 4.67 0.90 -20.66
C LEU A 150 3.21 1.05 -21.13
N GLU A 151 2.98 1.15 -22.45
CA GLU A 151 1.63 1.14 -23.01
C GLU A 151 0.88 -0.16 -22.76
N ASN A 152 1.53 -1.31 -22.92
CA ASN A 152 0.91 -2.60 -22.66
C ASN A 152 0.57 -2.78 -21.17
N ILE A 153 1.47 -2.36 -20.26
CA ILE A 153 1.19 -2.36 -18.82
C ILE A 153 -0.04 -1.49 -18.51
N GLU A 154 -0.06 -0.27 -19.02
CA GLU A 154 -1.19 0.66 -18.83
C GLU A 154 -2.51 0.07 -19.39
N GLN A 155 -2.45 -0.59 -20.56
CA GLN A 155 -3.64 -1.21 -21.18
C GLN A 155 -4.13 -2.43 -20.39
N GLU A 156 -3.26 -3.27 -19.83
CA GLU A 156 -3.69 -4.37 -18.96
C GLU A 156 -4.33 -3.84 -17.67
N ILE A 157 -3.76 -2.79 -17.05
CA ILE A 157 -4.40 -2.14 -15.91
C ILE A 157 -5.80 -1.63 -16.28
N ILE A 158 -5.95 -0.96 -17.43
CA ILE A 158 -7.26 -0.47 -17.89
C ILE A 158 -8.25 -1.62 -18.16
N GLN A 159 -7.77 -2.72 -18.71
CA GLN A 159 -8.59 -3.86 -19.10
C GLN A 159 -9.07 -4.67 -17.90
N TYR A 160 -8.18 -4.92 -16.94
CA TYR A 160 -8.42 -5.84 -15.84
C TYR A 160 -8.76 -5.16 -14.52
N TRP A 161 -8.60 -3.82 -14.40
CA TRP A 161 -8.95 -3.08 -13.19
C TRP A 161 -9.91 -1.91 -13.48
N PRO A 162 -11.14 -1.93 -12.97
CA PRO A 162 -12.15 -0.92 -13.27
C PRO A 162 -11.74 0.50 -12.85
N ARG A 163 -12.09 1.51 -13.66
CA ARG A 163 -11.76 2.92 -13.37
C ARG A 163 -12.30 3.39 -12.01
N ASN A 164 -13.49 3.00 -11.66
CA ASN A 164 -14.12 3.38 -10.39
C ASN A 164 -13.49 2.72 -9.16
N LYS A 165 -12.64 1.71 -9.37
CA LYS A 165 -11.81 1.06 -8.34
C LYS A 165 -10.33 1.48 -8.41
N THR A 166 -9.99 2.48 -9.20
CA THR A 166 -8.63 3.01 -9.34
C THR A 166 -8.56 4.42 -8.78
N ILE A 167 -7.56 4.71 -7.96
CA ILE A 167 -7.16 6.06 -7.57
C ILE A 167 -6.02 6.46 -8.50
N THR A 168 -6.24 7.48 -9.32
CA THR A 168 -5.27 7.95 -10.32
C THR A 168 -4.63 9.28 -9.90
N PRO A 169 -3.50 9.69 -10.54
CA PRO A 169 -2.93 11.00 -10.32
C PRO A 169 -3.93 12.15 -10.52
N ASP A 170 -4.88 12.02 -11.48
CA ASP A 170 -5.90 13.04 -11.72
C ASP A 170 -6.92 13.15 -10.58
N ASP A 171 -7.27 12.03 -9.92
CA ASP A 171 -8.17 12.04 -8.76
C ASP A 171 -7.53 12.76 -7.57
N VAL A 172 -6.20 12.63 -7.40
CA VAL A 172 -5.45 13.29 -6.33
C VAL A 172 -5.18 14.74 -6.66
N ARG A 173 -4.90 15.06 -7.93
CA ARG A 173 -4.66 16.44 -8.37
C ARG A 173 -5.87 17.34 -8.20
N ASP A 174 -7.07 16.84 -8.45
CA ASP A 174 -8.36 17.53 -8.27
C ASP A 174 -8.35 19.01 -8.67
N GLY A 175 -7.86 19.29 -9.89
CA GLY A 175 -7.80 20.63 -10.47
C GLY A 175 -6.62 21.52 -10.00
N SER A 176 -5.75 21.05 -9.13
CA SER A 176 -4.50 21.74 -8.78
C SER A 176 -3.54 21.80 -9.97
N GLU A 177 -2.63 22.75 -9.96
CA GLU A 177 -1.66 22.97 -11.03
C GLU A 177 -0.71 21.77 -11.23
N THR A 178 -0.24 21.18 -10.11
CA THR A 178 0.64 20.02 -10.10
C THR A 178 0.17 19.01 -9.05
N LEU A 179 0.61 17.77 -9.20
CA LEU A 179 0.31 16.71 -8.23
C LEU A 179 0.95 17.00 -6.86
N SER A 180 2.23 17.39 -6.87
CA SER A 180 2.95 17.80 -5.65
C SER A 180 2.22 18.91 -4.89
N LYS A 181 1.72 19.91 -5.61
CA LYS A 181 0.99 21.04 -5.01
C LYS A 181 -0.37 20.62 -4.44
N ALA A 182 -1.08 19.73 -5.13
CA ALA A 182 -2.33 19.15 -4.62
C ALA A 182 -2.11 18.47 -3.27
N ILE A 183 -1.08 17.64 -3.16
CA ILE A 183 -0.77 16.89 -1.94
C ILE A 183 -0.38 17.82 -0.80
N THR A 184 0.52 18.77 -1.03
CA THR A 184 1.01 19.66 0.04
C THR A 184 0.01 20.72 0.49
N GLU A 185 -0.93 21.15 -0.38
CA GLU A 185 -1.92 22.18 -0.08
C GLU A 185 -3.29 21.61 0.32
N ASN A 186 -3.73 20.51 -0.32
CA ASN A 186 -5.08 19.95 -0.16
C ASN A 186 -5.08 18.57 0.52
N GLY A 187 -3.93 17.85 0.48
CA GLY A 187 -3.77 16.49 0.99
C GLY A 187 -4.36 15.43 0.05
N TRP A 188 -4.22 14.18 0.45
CA TRP A 188 -4.74 13.01 -0.25
C TRP A 188 -6.27 12.90 -0.13
N PRO A 189 -6.93 12.12 -1.00
CA PRO A 189 -8.34 11.78 -0.86
C PRO A 189 -8.67 11.18 0.51
N LEU A 190 -9.92 11.29 0.92
CA LEU A 190 -10.39 10.69 2.16
C LEU A 190 -10.27 9.17 2.10
N LEU A 191 -9.93 8.56 3.23
CA LEU A 191 -9.76 7.12 3.34
C LEU A 191 -11.07 6.38 3.02
N ASP A 192 -12.18 6.87 3.56
CA ASP A 192 -13.49 6.23 3.36
C ASP A 192 -13.98 6.33 1.91
N ASP A 193 -13.66 7.41 1.20
CA ASP A 193 -13.95 7.55 -0.24
C ASP A 193 -13.03 6.68 -1.11
N SER A 194 -11.99 6.12 -0.50
CA SER A 194 -10.91 5.38 -1.18
C SER A 194 -10.95 3.88 -0.91
N ARG A 195 -11.80 3.41 -0.01
CA ARG A 195 -11.95 1.98 0.31
C ARG A 195 -12.32 1.15 -0.92
N GLY A 196 -11.84 -0.08 -0.97
CA GLY A 196 -12.08 -1.02 -2.07
C GLY A 196 -11.44 -0.63 -3.39
N LYS A 197 -10.45 0.29 -3.39
CA LYS A 197 -9.74 0.76 -4.58
C LYS A 197 -8.26 0.39 -4.54
N ALA A 198 -7.56 0.66 -5.64
CA ALA A 198 -6.10 0.51 -5.73
C ALA A 198 -5.44 1.74 -6.36
N MET A 199 -4.20 1.99 -5.96
CA MET A 199 -3.24 2.86 -6.64
C MET A 199 -2.20 1.98 -7.33
N PHE A 200 -1.88 2.30 -8.59
CA PHE A 200 -0.80 1.67 -9.32
C PHE A 200 0.39 2.61 -9.36
N ILE A 201 1.58 2.09 -9.10
CA ILE A 201 2.81 2.89 -9.00
C ILE A 201 3.87 2.26 -9.89
N LEU A 202 4.39 3.01 -10.85
CA LEU A 202 5.52 2.60 -11.67
C LEU A 202 6.80 2.66 -10.81
N LEU A 203 7.33 1.49 -10.45
CA LEU A 203 8.58 1.34 -9.73
C LEU A 203 9.73 1.39 -10.74
N SER A 204 10.12 2.59 -11.12
CA SER A 204 11.20 2.81 -12.05
C SER A 204 11.81 4.19 -11.91
N SER A 205 13.04 4.32 -12.38
CA SER A 205 13.80 5.57 -12.47
C SER A 205 14.40 5.73 -13.88
N GLY A 206 15.13 6.81 -14.10
CA GLY A 206 15.86 7.03 -15.34
C GLY A 206 14.96 7.06 -16.59
N ASP A 207 15.39 6.40 -17.66
CA ASP A 207 14.77 6.49 -18.99
C ASP A 207 13.33 5.95 -19.03
N LEU A 208 13.03 4.89 -18.28
CA LEU A 208 11.68 4.31 -18.19
C LEU A 208 10.69 5.31 -17.60
N ARG A 209 11.00 5.89 -16.44
CA ARG A 209 10.15 6.90 -15.83
C ARG A 209 10.04 8.14 -16.71
N GLN A 210 11.14 8.59 -17.32
CA GLN A 210 11.13 9.71 -18.25
C GLN A 210 10.22 9.45 -19.45
N SER A 211 10.29 8.26 -20.07
CA SER A 211 9.40 7.88 -21.18
C SER A 211 7.93 7.91 -20.78
N TYR A 212 7.61 7.51 -19.55
CA TYR A 212 6.25 7.60 -19.03
C TYR A 212 5.78 9.04 -18.84
N HIS A 213 6.64 9.93 -18.31
CA HIS A 213 6.34 11.37 -18.16
C HIS A 213 6.25 12.09 -19.52
N GLU A 214 7.01 11.67 -20.52
CA GLU A 214 6.88 12.21 -21.89
C GLU A 214 5.53 11.87 -22.52
N LYS A 215 5.01 10.67 -22.25
CA LYS A 215 3.68 10.24 -22.69
C LYS A 215 2.56 10.90 -21.90
N TYR A 216 2.73 11.02 -20.59
CA TYR A 216 1.76 11.58 -19.65
C TYR A 216 2.35 12.80 -18.91
N PRO A 217 2.49 13.98 -19.58
CA PRO A 217 3.06 15.16 -18.95
C PRO A 217 2.27 15.55 -17.69
N GLY A 218 2.98 15.67 -16.55
CA GLY A 218 2.36 15.90 -15.26
C GLY A 218 1.46 14.75 -14.79
N LEU A 219 1.62 13.55 -15.35
CA LEU A 219 0.77 12.37 -15.14
C LEU A 219 -0.72 12.60 -15.49
N ASN A 220 -1.01 13.54 -16.42
CA ASN A 220 -2.38 13.79 -16.87
C ASN A 220 -2.93 12.60 -17.68
N GLY A 221 -4.05 12.04 -17.25
CA GLY A 221 -4.72 10.91 -17.91
C GLY A 221 -4.06 9.55 -17.69
N SER A 222 -2.97 9.46 -16.92
CA SER A 222 -2.32 8.20 -16.59
C SER A 222 -3.12 7.38 -15.55
N ARG A 223 -2.89 6.06 -15.54
CA ARG A 223 -3.41 5.16 -14.51
C ARG A 223 -2.43 5.01 -13.36
N MET A 224 -1.13 5.13 -13.63
CA MET A 224 -0.10 4.93 -12.64
C MET A 224 0.44 6.27 -12.13
N PHE A 225 0.73 6.29 -10.83
CA PHE A 225 1.73 7.18 -10.28
C PHE A 225 3.12 6.72 -10.69
N THR A 226 4.14 7.51 -10.43
CA THR A 226 5.53 7.11 -10.60
C THR A 226 6.29 7.22 -9.28
N MET A 227 7.32 6.39 -9.12
CA MET A 227 8.31 6.64 -8.07
C MET A 227 8.88 8.05 -8.28
N SER A 228 8.67 8.91 -7.29
CA SER A 228 8.91 10.36 -7.41
C SER A 228 10.37 10.73 -7.15
N GLU A 229 10.73 11.92 -7.62
CA GLU A 229 11.95 12.62 -7.21
C GLU A 229 11.59 13.86 -6.38
N PRO A 230 12.37 14.19 -5.34
CA PRO A 230 12.13 15.39 -4.55
C PRO A 230 12.07 16.65 -5.41
N GLY A 231 11.04 17.45 -5.21
CA GLY A 231 10.86 18.73 -5.91
C GLY A 231 10.30 18.63 -7.34
N SER A 232 9.96 17.43 -7.83
CA SER A 232 9.27 17.30 -9.12
C SER A 232 7.80 17.72 -9.02
N SER A 233 7.21 18.16 -10.13
CA SER A 233 5.78 18.52 -10.20
C SER A 233 4.85 17.31 -10.04
N GLU A 234 5.35 16.12 -10.36
CA GLU A 234 4.69 14.83 -10.28
C GLU A 234 4.89 14.15 -8.93
N ALA A 235 5.61 14.78 -7.97
CA ALA A 235 5.91 14.16 -6.69
C ALA A 235 4.64 13.83 -5.91
N ALA A 236 4.52 12.56 -5.53
CA ALA A 236 3.41 12.02 -4.75
C ALA A 236 3.85 10.85 -3.87
N ILE A 237 4.54 9.87 -4.47
CA ILE A 237 4.90 8.60 -3.83
C ILE A 237 6.40 8.37 -4.02
N PHE A 238 7.08 8.09 -2.93
CA PHE A 238 8.52 7.83 -2.90
C PHE A 238 8.80 6.39 -2.48
N SER A 239 9.99 5.90 -2.82
CA SER A 239 10.51 4.64 -2.29
C SER A 239 11.93 4.88 -1.78
N ASP A 240 12.13 4.60 -0.50
CA ASP A 240 13.44 4.60 0.14
C ASP A 240 13.56 3.36 1.02
N THR A 241 14.44 2.45 0.64
CA THR A 241 14.58 1.13 1.27
C THR A 241 15.56 1.11 2.44
N ASP A 242 16.19 2.25 2.77
CA ASP A 242 17.10 2.38 3.90
C ASP A 242 16.55 3.32 5.00
N PRO A 243 15.56 2.88 5.80
CA PRO A 243 14.99 3.69 6.86
C PRO A 243 15.95 3.97 8.01
N ILE A 244 17.05 3.21 8.11
CA ILE A 244 18.10 3.44 9.12
C ILE A 244 19.02 4.57 8.69
N GLY A 245 19.49 4.53 7.42
CA GLY A 245 20.44 5.52 6.91
C GLY A 245 19.77 6.85 6.51
N ASN A 246 18.55 6.79 5.98
CA ASN A 246 17.81 7.93 5.39
C ASN A 246 16.55 8.30 6.20
N GLY A 247 16.51 7.95 7.49
CA GLY A 247 15.31 8.17 8.32
C GLY A 247 14.84 9.62 8.38
N ASP A 248 15.75 10.59 8.47
CA ASP A 248 15.41 12.01 8.51
C ASP A 248 14.77 12.48 7.18
N GLU A 249 15.24 11.97 6.03
CA GLU A 249 14.70 12.28 4.71
C GLU A 249 13.30 11.66 4.52
N ILE A 250 13.12 10.42 4.97
CA ILE A 250 11.81 9.75 4.93
C ILE A 250 10.81 10.51 5.79
N GLU A 251 11.16 10.83 7.04
CA GLU A 251 10.30 11.57 7.96
C GLU A 251 9.92 12.95 7.38
N ALA A 252 10.85 13.64 6.72
CA ALA A 252 10.58 14.93 6.09
C ALA A 252 9.55 14.79 4.96
N LEU A 253 9.68 13.80 4.09
CA LEU A 253 8.70 13.52 3.02
C LEU A 253 7.31 13.20 3.58
N VAL A 254 7.25 12.39 4.64
CA VAL A 254 5.98 12.05 5.32
C VAL A 254 5.33 13.28 5.93
N ARG A 255 6.09 14.17 6.59
CA ARG A 255 5.60 15.44 7.14
C ARG A 255 5.12 16.41 6.08
N ASP A 256 5.70 16.39 4.89
CA ASP A 256 5.27 17.17 3.73
C ASP A 256 4.01 16.58 3.07
N GLY A 257 3.51 15.43 3.56
CA GLY A 257 2.27 14.79 3.13
C GLY A 257 2.44 13.75 2.03
N PHE A 258 3.66 13.46 1.58
CA PHE A 258 3.92 12.44 0.57
C PHE A 258 3.81 11.03 1.14
N ILE A 259 3.44 10.07 0.30
CA ILE A 259 3.47 8.65 0.65
C ILE A 259 4.89 8.11 0.44
N VAL A 260 5.41 7.35 1.40
CA VAL A 260 6.73 6.72 1.30
C VAL A 260 6.60 5.21 1.52
N ARG A 261 7.17 4.42 0.61
CA ARG A 261 7.42 2.99 0.77
C ARG A 261 8.83 2.79 1.34
N SER A 262 8.96 1.87 2.30
CA SER A 262 10.25 1.42 2.81
C SER A 262 10.29 -0.10 2.94
N ARG A 263 11.41 -0.64 3.47
CA ARG A 263 11.60 -2.09 3.68
C ARG A 263 11.83 -2.41 5.14
N ALA A 264 11.28 -3.57 5.57
CA ALA A 264 11.49 -4.13 6.89
C ALA A 264 12.73 -5.02 6.97
N ASP A 265 13.14 -5.57 5.85
CA ASP A 265 14.23 -6.53 5.74
C ASP A 265 14.92 -6.44 4.37
N ASN A 266 16.15 -6.96 4.33
CA ASN A 266 16.92 -7.13 3.11
C ASN A 266 17.77 -8.39 3.29
N ALA A 267 17.65 -9.34 2.36
CA ALA A 267 18.35 -10.62 2.43
C ALA A 267 19.88 -10.47 2.53
N GLU A 268 20.46 -9.39 1.97
CA GLU A 268 21.91 -9.13 2.02
C GLU A 268 22.35 -8.65 3.42
N ASP A 269 21.48 -7.98 4.18
CA ASP A 269 21.76 -7.47 5.52
C ASP A 269 21.46 -8.52 6.60
N GLY A 270 20.59 -9.51 6.28
CA GLY A 270 20.37 -10.70 7.08
C GLY A 270 19.44 -10.51 8.27
N GLU A 271 18.52 -9.54 8.23
CA GLU A 271 17.57 -9.28 9.32
C GLU A 271 16.78 -10.54 9.69
N ALA A 272 16.22 -11.24 8.71
CA ALA A 272 15.44 -12.45 8.96
C ALA A 272 16.29 -13.60 9.55
N ASP A 273 17.53 -13.76 9.10
CA ASP A 273 18.44 -14.80 9.62
C ASP A 273 18.86 -14.56 11.06
N ASN A 274 18.87 -13.31 11.52
CA ASN A 274 19.30 -12.90 12.84
C ASN A 274 18.14 -12.52 13.77
N ASN A 275 16.89 -12.63 13.29
CA ASN A 275 15.70 -12.10 13.97
C ASN A 275 15.91 -10.64 14.40
N ASP A 276 16.44 -9.80 13.49
CA ASP A 276 16.75 -8.39 13.73
C ASP A 276 15.61 -7.50 13.20
N THR A 277 14.89 -6.86 14.10
CA THR A 277 13.76 -5.96 13.79
C THR A 277 14.15 -4.50 13.66
N THR A 278 15.44 -4.17 13.73
CA THR A 278 15.94 -2.77 13.75
C THR A 278 15.46 -1.99 12.52
N ARG A 279 15.50 -2.59 11.31
CA ARG A 279 15.04 -1.93 10.09
C ARG A 279 13.52 -1.76 10.07
N LEU A 280 12.76 -2.75 10.53
CA LEU A 280 11.31 -2.67 10.68
C LEU A 280 10.92 -1.55 11.65
N GLU A 281 11.55 -1.51 12.84
CA GLU A 281 11.27 -0.49 13.84
C GLU A 281 11.62 0.92 13.33
N ALA A 282 12.71 1.05 12.58
CA ALA A 282 13.08 2.30 11.92
C ALA A 282 12.00 2.71 10.89
N ALA A 283 11.61 1.81 9.98
CA ALA A 283 10.58 2.08 8.97
C ALA A 283 9.24 2.51 9.57
N ILE A 284 8.81 1.85 10.67
CA ILE A 284 7.60 2.23 11.41
C ILE A 284 7.76 3.63 12.01
N SER A 285 8.87 3.89 12.70
CA SER A 285 9.06 5.13 13.47
C SER A 285 9.17 6.38 12.61
N VAL A 286 9.76 6.26 11.40
CA VAL A 286 9.87 7.38 10.44
C VAL A 286 8.58 7.60 9.63
N GLY A 287 7.54 6.81 9.89
CA GLY A 287 6.23 6.97 9.29
C GLY A 287 6.13 6.45 7.84
N ALA A 288 6.98 5.49 7.42
CA ALA A 288 6.81 4.87 6.11
C ALA A 288 5.38 4.31 5.97
N HIS A 289 4.69 4.64 4.88
CA HIS A 289 3.27 4.31 4.68
C HIS A 289 3.04 2.87 4.24
N SER A 290 3.98 2.29 3.48
CA SER A 290 4.01 0.86 3.18
C SER A 290 5.38 0.30 3.53
N ILE A 291 5.38 -0.79 4.28
CA ILE A 291 6.60 -1.45 4.77
C ILE A 291 6.63 -2.84 4.18
N SER A 292 7.47 -3.03 3.17
CA SER A 292 7.55 -4.29 2.43
C SER A 292 8.55 -5.25 3.05
N THR A 293 8.23 -6.54 2.99
CA THR A 293 8.99 -7.64 3.59
C THR A 293 9.01 -8.85 2.67
N ASP A 294 10.02 -9.72 2.87
CA ASP A 294 10.03 -11.07 2.32
C ASP A 294 9.34 -12.08 3.26
N TYR A 295 8.96 -11.64 4.49
CA TYR A 295 8.37 -12.47 5.55
C TYR A 295 7.12 -11.83 6.14
N PRO A 296 5.97 -11.88 5.43
CA PRO A 296 4.72 -11.27 5.91
C PRO A 296 4.04 -12.05 7.05
N GLU A 297 4.46 -13.31 7.28
CA GLU A 297 3.97 -14.21 8.30
C GLU A 297 5.10 -15.12 8.84
N GLU A 298 4.78 -15.90 9.89
CA GLU A 298 5.69 -16.88 10.45
C GLU A 298 5.97 -18.01 9.45
N VAL A 299 7.26 -18.32 9.24
CA VAL A 299 7.72 -19.41 8.36
C VAL A 299 8.56 -20.40 9.16
N ASP A 300 8.33 -21.69 8.96
CA ASP A 300 9.05 -22.77 9.65
C ASP A 300 10.59 -22.58 9.55
N GLY A 301 11.23 -22.43 10.72
CA GLY A 301 12.68 -22.29 10.83
C GLY A 301 13.22 -20.87 10.70
N ILE A 302 12.36 -19.88 10.51
CA ILE A 302 12.68 -18.44 10.55
C ILE A 302 11.91 -17.83 11.72
N GLU A 303 12.61 -17.22 12.69
CA GLU A 303 11.98 -16.58 13.85
C GLU A 303 11.60 -15.11 13.60
N TYR A 304 11.68 -14.67 12.34
CA TYR A 304 11.39 -13.30 11.89
C TYR A 304 10.16 -13.26 11.01
N TRP A 305 9.25 -12.36 11.30
CA TRP A 305 8.16 -11.94 10.41
C TRP A 305 7.72 -10.52 10.75
N VAL A 306 6.96 -9.89 9.86
CA VAL A 306 6.53 -8.50 10.00
C VAL A 306 5.08 -8.42 10.45
N GLU A 307 4.86 -7.71 11.55
CA GLU A 307 3.54 -7.28 12.01
C GLU A 307 3.51 -5.74 12.12
N ILE A 308 2.42 -5.14 11.69
CA ILE A 308 2.19 -3.71 11.87
C ILE A 308 1.58 -3.50 13.28
N PRO A 309 2.20 -2.65 14.15
CA PRO A 309 1.72 -2.43 15.52
C PRO A 309 0.29 -1.92 15.57
N GLU A 310 -0.45 -2.36 16.61
CA GLU A 310 -1.81 -1.91 16.96
C GLU A 310 -2.87 -2.11 15.87
N GLY A 311 -2.49 -2.52 14.68
CA GLY A 311 -3.40 -2.69 13.57
C GLY A 311 -2.86 -3.66 12.55
N ASN A 312 -3.38 -4.85 12.53
CA ASN A 312 -3.18 -5.78 11.44
C ASN A 312 -4.53 -5.87 10.67
N PRO A 313 -4.56 -5.47 9.41
CA PRO A 313 -3.48 -5.18 8.46
C PRO A 313 -2.99 -3.73 8.42
N VAL A 314 -3.61 -2.81 9.16
CA VAL A 314 -3.39 -1.36 9.02
C VAL A 314 -3.24 -0.70 10.38
N ALA A 315 -2.29 0.22 10.50
CA ALA A 315 -2.14 1.09 11.66
C ALA A 315 -2.27 2.57 11.29
N CYS A 316 -2.53 3.40 12.30
CA CYS A 316 -2.39 4.84 12.16
C CYS A 316 -0.92 5.22 11.96
N ASN A 317 -0.63 6.07 10.96
CA ASN A 317 0.72 6.54 10.74
C ASN A 317 1.20 7.43 11.90
N PRO A 318 2.35 7.15 12.54
CA PRO A 318 2.77 7.88 13.74
C PRO A 318 3.14 9.35 13.49
N ILE A 319 3.33 9.75 12.22
CA ILE A 319 3.78 11.09 11.83
C ILE A 319 2.63 11.90 11.21
N SER A 320 1.88 11.32 10.28
CA SER A 320 0.89 12.02 9.45
C SER A 320 -0.55 11.88 9.93
N ALA A 321 -0.87 10.87 10.76
CA ALA A 321 -2.23 10.67 11.23
C ALA A 321 -2.67 11.75 12.24
N PRO A 322 -3.96 12.14 12.25
CA PRO A 322 -4.50 12.97 13.30
C PRO A 322 -4.52 12.23 14.65
N ILE A 323 -4.52 13.00 15.75
CA ILE A 323 -4.40 12.45 17.12
C ILE A 323 -5.57 11.53 17.52
N ASP A 324 -6.71 11.66 16.86
CA ASP A 324 -7.92 10.87 17.05
C ASP A 324 -8.00 9.66 16.08
N CYS A 325 -6.94 9.35 15.36
CA CYS A 325 -6.83 8.11 14.61
C CYS A 325 -6.72 6.93 15.55
N THR A 326 -7.49 5.88 15.30
CA THR A 326 -7.44 4.62 16.07
C THR A 326 -7.49 3.42 15.10
N PRO A 327 -7.04 2.22 15.54
CA PRO A 327 -7.10 1.01 14.71
C PRO A 327 -8.51 0.70 14.20
N GLU A 328 -9.56 0.97 14.98
CA GLU A 328 -10.95 0.70 14.59
C GLU A 328 -11.44 1.63 13.47
N ARG A 329 -10.80 2.78 13.28
CA ARG A 329 -11.13 3.74 12.21
C ARG A 329 -10.43 3.44 10.89
N VAL A 330 -9.40 2.60 10.91
CA VAL A 330 -8.65 2.24 9.70
C VAL A 330 -9.16 0.92 9.13
N GLU A 331 -8.55 -0.17 9.39
CA GLU A 331 -9.01 -1.49 8.93
C GLU A 331 -8.52 -2.56 9.92
N SER A 332 -9.42 -3.47 10.31
CA SER A 332 -9.08 -4.67 11.07
C SER A 332 -9.47 -5.90 10.27
N LEU A 333 -8.75 -7.00 10.45
CA LEU A 333 -9.19 -8.30 9.94
C LEU A 333 -10.54 -8.65 10.62
N SER A 334 -11.48 -9.15 9.82
CA SER A 334 -12.72 -9.70 10.35
C SER A 334 -12.41 -10.93 11.20
N GLU A 335 -12.90 -10.96 12.46
CA GLU A 335 -12.80 -12.14 13.34
C GLU A 335 -13.47 -13.38 12.74
#